data_3e94772e741dbdb15ecb989aa7c68d7e
#
_entry.id   3e94772e741dbdb15ecb989aa7c68d7e
#
_cell.length_a   1.000
_cell.length_b   1.000
_cell.length_c   1.000
_cell.angle_alpha   90.00
_cell.angle_beta   90.00
_cell.angle_gamma   90.00
#
_symmetry.space_group_name_H-M   'P 1'
#
loop_
_entity.id
_entity.type
_entity.pdbx_description
1 polymer ?
#
loop_
_entity_poly.entity_id
_entity_poly.type
_entity_poly.pdbx_seq_one_letter_code
_entity_poly.pdbx_strand_id
1 'polypeptide(L)'
;MLEFNRFFKSRNMAATLKPTFFKCLLDIGDHEDDEGSQWINQTQNHYEVDLNFLAVRFIRYYWPLKFRFKLKQEATSTPIAVYRILDEFSELIGRRPPTKKKLCDDRFADMRLKIIRDGIKPQVLRRLLNDCKIYSVNRGSNSIRISKENVNYMKENKDILVAALNHTIATYLERINLSPNISTCLRERLPRIYLQGSEFEKMIRQHNSRCFYCDQEGTELVQEHVIPWNFVRDTKNYNIVPACTPCNASKHDLLPARKYFDKLLDRNESLESLPHGYSREMMETLYNSCLIEYHGKEERLWEP
;
A
#
# COMPACT_ATOMS: atom_id res chain seq x y z
N MET A 1 -14.76 16.32 -18.99
CA MET A 1 -13.43 16.91 -18.69
C MET A 1 -13.45 17.91 -17.52
N LEU A 2 -14.32 18.92 -17.48
CA LEU A 2 -14.39 19.94 -16.41
C LEU A 2 -14.61 19.35 -15.01
N GLU A 3 -15.45 18.32 -14.87
CA GLU A 3 -15.77 17.72 -13.57
C GLU A 3 -14.58 16.96 -12.96
N PHE A 4 -13.76 16.27 -13.76
CA PHE A 4 -12.55 15.59 -13.30
C PHE A 4 -11.49 16.59 -12.80
N ASN A 5 -11.34 17.72 -13.49
CA ASN A 5 -10.42 18.78 -13.08
C ASN A 5 -10.81 19.42 -11.74
N ARG A 6 -12.12 19.49 -11.42
CA ARG A 6 -12.59 19.99 -10.13
C ARG A 6 -12.13 19.12 -8.98
N PHE A 7 -12.18 17.79 -9.16
CA PHE A 7 -11.70 16.86 -8.13
C PHE A 7 -10.23 17.11 -7.76
N PHE A 8 -9.33 17.20 -8.76
CA PHE A 8 -7.90 17.40 -8.52
C PHE A 8 -7.56 18.81 -8.01
N LYS A 9 -8.42 19.80 -8.20
CA LYS A 9 -8.26 21.15 -7.64
C LYS A 9 -8.73 21.24 -6.19
N SER A 10 -9.58 20.33 -5.73
CA SER A 10 -10.05 20.29 -4.34
C SER A 10 -8.95 19.84 -3.41
N ARG A 11 -8.44 20.76 -2.56
CA ARG A 11 -7.35 20.47 -1.59
C ARG A 11 -7.85 19.86 -0.27
N ASN A 12 -9.15 19.67 -0.08
CA ASN A 12 -9.73 19.21 1.18
C ASN A 12 -9.73 17.68 1.26
N MET A 13 -8.61 17.11 1.69
CA MET A 13 -8.51 15.70 2.03
C MET A 13 -8.33 15.53 3.54
N ALA A 14 -9.35 14.96 4.18
CA ALA A 14 -9.27 14.52 5.58
C ALA A 14 -8.73 13.08 5.71
N ALA A 15 -8.84 12.29 4.63
CA ALA A 15 -8.36 10.92 4.50
C ALA A 15 -8.28 10.53 3.03
N THR A 16 -7.73 9.36 2.72
CA THR A 16 -7.59 8.86 1.34
C THR A 16 -8.90 8.33 0.72
N LEU A 17 -10.03 8.45 1.41
CA LEU A 17 -11.31 7.84 1.01
C LEU A 17 -11.82 8.29 -0.37
N LYS A 18 -11.80 9.61 -0.63
CA LYS A 18 -12.29 10.16 -1.91
C LYS A 18 -11.45 9.69 -3.11
N PRO A 19 -10.11 9.85 -3.12
CA PRO A 19 -9.30 9.39 -4.25
C PRO A 19 -9.32 7.87 -4.41
N THR A 20 -9.38 7.09 -3.32
CA THR A 20 -9.51 5.63 -3.40
C THR A 20 -10.86 5.22 -3.98
N PHE A 21 -11.94 5.88 -3.58
CA PHE A 21 -13.26 5.62 -4.17
C PHE A 21 -13.30 5.99 -5.65
N PHE A 22 -12.64 7.07 -6.03
CA PHE A 22 -12.52 7.43 -7.44
C PHE A 22 -11.76 6.34 -8.23
N LYS A 23 -10.69 5.76 -7.67
CA LYS A 23 -10.04 4.60 -8.31
C LYS A 23 -11.02 3.44 -8.53
N CYS A 24 -11.91 3.16 -7.58
CA CYS A 24 -12.95 2.15 -7.75
C CYS A 24 -13.91 2.47 -8.92
N LEU A 25 -14.20 3.75 -9.17
CA LEU A 25 -15.02 4.16 -10.32
C LEU A 25 -14.30 3.94 -11.65
N LEU A 26 -12.97 4.11 -11.70
CA LEU A 26 -12.18 3.84 -12.92
C LEU A 26 -12.25 2.37 -13.32
N ASP A 27 -12.42 1.46 -12.36
CA ASP A 27 -12.54 0.02 -12.64
C ASP A 27 -13.86 -0.39 -13.31
N ILE A 28 -14.85 0.52 -13.36
CA ILE A 28 -16.10 0.28 -14.08
C ILE A 28 -15.84 0.15 -15.59
N GLY A 29 -14.85 0.86 -16.14
CA GLY A 29 -14.50 0.79 -17.55
C GLY A 29 -14.02 -0.58 -18.04
N ASP A 30 -13.50 -1.40 -17.14
CA ASP A 30 -12.95 -2.74 -17.47
C ASP A 30 -13.83 -3.87 -16.93
N HIS A 31 -15.10 -3.62 -16.66
CA HIS A 31 -15.99 -4.56 -15.97
C HIS A 31 -16.31 -5.83 -16.78
N GLU A 32 -16.24 -5.77 -18.09
CA GLU A 32 -16.62 -6.90 -18.97
C GLU A 32 -15.73 -8.12 -18.75
N ASP A 33 -14.45 -7.90 -18.46
CA ASP A 33 -13.44 -8.93 -18.22
C ASP A 33 -13.13 -9.14 -16.71
N ASP A 34 -13.99 -8.59 -15.82
CA ASP A 34 -13.67 -8.55 -14.39
C ASP A 34 -14.74 -9.22 -13.52
N GLU A 35 -14.30 -9.80 -12.40
CA GLU A 35 -15.20 -10.36 -11.41
C GLU A 35 -16.05 -9.27 -10.75
N GLY A 36 -17.33 -9.57 -10.57
CA GLY A 36 -18.33 -8.62 -10.08
C GLY A 36 -19.13 -7.94 -11.20
N SER A 37 -18.93 -8.32 -12.47
CA SER A 37 -19.72 -7.82 -13.60
C SER A 37 -21.22 -7.99 -13.41
N GLN A 38 -21.67 -9.01 -12.66
CA GLN A 38 -23.07 -9.24 -12.29
C GLN A 38 -23.69 -8.04 -11.49
N TRP A 39 -22.88 -7.17 -10.93
CA TRP A 39 -23.31 -5.98 -10.19
C TRP A 39 -23.36 -4.73 -11.05
N ILE A 40 -23.14 -4.84 -12.35
CA ILE A 40 -23.20 -3.74 -13.31
C ILE A 40 -24.27 -4.05 -14.34
N ASN A 41 -25.29 -3.19 -14.41
CA ASN A 41 -26.32 -3.23 -15.42
C ASN A 41 -26.10 -2.10 -16.43
N GLN A 42 -25.84 -2.47 -17.69
CA GLN A 42 -25.63 -1.53 -18.78
C GLN A 42 -26.98 -1.24 -19.46
N THR A 43 -27.35 0.02 -19.48
CA THR A 43 -28.50 0.54 -20.24
C THR A 43 -28.02 1.24 -21.53
N GLN A 44 -28.95 1.80 -22.30
CA GLN A 44 -28.59 2.52 -23.52
C GLN A 44 -27.65 3.71 -23.27
N ASN A 45 -27.86 4.50 -22.21
CA ASN A 45 -27.15 5.77 -21.97
C ASN A 45 -26.27 5.78 -20.72
N HIS A 46 -26.40 4.79 -19.83
CA HIS A 46 -25.67 4.78 -18.56
C HIS A 46 -25.43 3.36 -18.06
N TYR A 47 -24.55 3.25 -17.08
CA TYR A 47 -24.35 2.07 -16.25
C TYR A 47 -25.03 2.29 -14.90
N GLU A 48 -25.76 1.29 -14.43
CA GLU A 48 -26.21 1.19 -13.05
C GLU A 48 -25.29 0.22 -12.31
N VAL A 49 -24.58 0.72 -11.31
CA VAL A 49 -23.52 -0.01 -10.60
C VAL A 49 -23.93 -0.19 -9.16
N ASP A 50 -24.11 -1.44 -8.75
CA ASP A 50 -24.34 -1.79 -7.34
C ASP A 50 -23.09 -1.49 -6.51
N LEU A 51 -23.28 -0.99 -5.28
CA LEU A 51 -22.18 -0.65 -4.38
C LEU A 51 -21.36 -1.85 -3.96
N ASN A 52 -21.84 -3.09 -4.11
CA ASN A 52 -21.03 -4.30 -3.92
C ASN A 52 -19.83 -4.35 -4.86
N PHE A 53 -19.99 -3.94 -6.13
CA PHE A 53 -18.89 -3.83 -7.07
C PHE A 53 -17.79 -2.90 -6.55
N LEU A 54 -18.19 -1.73 -6.05
CA LEU A 54 -17.26 -0.74 -5.52
C LEU A 54 -16.66 -1.17 -4.17
N ALA A 55 -17.43 -1.87 -3.32
CA ALA A 55 -16.96 -2.37 -2.04
C ALA A 55 -15.82 -3.39 -2.19
N VAL A 56 -15.93 -4.33 -3.15
CA VAL A 56 -14.87 -5.30 -3.45
C VAL A 56 -13.55 -4.59 -3.78
N ARG A 57 -13.60 -3.56 -4.61
CA ARG A 57 -12.42 -2.79 -5.02
C ARG A 57 -11.87 -1.94 -3.89
N PHE A 58 -12.76 -1.34 -3.11
CA PHE A 58 -12.40 -0.56 -1.93
C PHE A 58 -11.63 -1.40 -0.91
N ILE A 59 -12.11 -2.63 -0.62
CA ILE A 59 -11.43 -3.61 0.22
C ILE A 59 -10.03 -3.91 -0.35
N ARG A 60 -9.93 -4.21 -1.64
CA ARG A 60 -8.66 -4.55 -2.30
C ARG A 60 -7.64 -3.42 -2.26
N TYR A 61 -8.07 -2.17 -2.45
CA TYR A 61 -7.15 -1.03 -2.38
C TYR A 61 -6.67 -0.77 -0.95
N TYR A 62 -7.51 -0.95 0.07
CA TYR A 62 -7.13 -0.70 1.45
C TYR A 62 -6.41 -1.86 2.13
N TRP A 63 -6.64 -3.09 1.69
CA TRP A 63 -6.01 -4.26 2.32
C TRP A 63 -4.48 -4.15 2.36
N PRO A 64 -3.77 -3.91 1.24
CA PRO A 64 -2.31 -3.80 1.27
C PRO A 64 -1.83 -2.58 2.08
N LEU A 65 -2.54 -1.47 2.02
CA LEU A 65 -2.16 -0.28 2.79
C LEU A 65 -2.19 -0.54 4.29
N LYS A 66 -3.17 -1.33 4.74
CA LYS A 66 -3.32 -1.69 6.15
C LYS A 66 -2.39 -2.82 6.59
N PHE A 67 -2.49 -4.00 5.96
CA PHE A 67 -1.86 -5.21 6.48
C PHE A 67 -0.42 -5.42 5.99
N ARG A 68 -0.11 -4.97 4.77
CA ARG A 68 1.23 -5.12 4.20
C ARG A 68 2.11 -3.92 4.52
N PHE A 69 1.60 -2.71 4.33
CA PHE A 69 2.39 -1.48 4.46
C PHE A 69 2.15 -0.75 5.78
N LYS A 70 1.17 -1.16 6.58
CA LYS A 70 0.84 -0.63 7.91
C LYS A 70 0.70 0.90 7.92
N LEU A 71 0.18 1.49 6.83
CA LEU A 71 0.06 2.94 6.67
C LEU A 71 -1.18 3.48 7.38
N LYS A 72 -1.02 4.51 8.19
CA LYS A 72 -2.13 5.30 8.73
C LYS A 72 -2.85 6.02 7.58
N GLN A 73 -4.16 6.14 7.69
CA GLN A 73 -5.01 6.80 6.69
C GLN A 73 -5.56 8.14 7.16
N GLU A 74 -5.39 8.46 8.43
CA GLU A 74 -5.80 9.70 9.08
C GLU A 74 -4.72 10.21 10.01
N ALA A 75 -4.67 11.52 10.19
CA ALA A 75 -3.77 12.16 11.14
C ALA A 75 -4.21 11.97 12.60
N THR A 76 -5.46 11.51 12.83
CA THR A 76 -6.02 11.25 14.16
C THR A 76 -5.71 9.83 14.65
N SER A 77 -5.87 9.59 15.95
CA SER A 77 -5.70 8.27 16.56
C SER A 77 -6.81 7.28 16.21
N THR A 78 -7.97 7.75 15.72
CA THR A 78 -9.12 6.88 15.39
C THR A 78 -9.00 6.37 13.96
N PRO A 79 -8.87 5.04 13.75
CA PRO A 79 -8.80 4.48 12.41
C PRO A 79 -10.08 4.71 11.60
N ILE A 80 -9.94 4.92 10.28
CA ILE A 80 -11.09 4.99 9.37
C ILE A 80 -11.97 3.73 9.47
N ALA A 81 -13.27 3.90 9.22
CA ALA A 81 -14.23 2.80 9.30
C ALA A 81 -13.80 1.56 8.50
N VAL A 82 -13.23 1.76 7.32
CA VAL A 82 -12.72 0.67 6.47
C VAL A 82 -11.66 -0.16 7.21
N TYR A 83 -10.73 0.47 7.92
CA TYR A 83 -9.67 -0.24 8.65
C TYR A 83 -10.22 -1.07 9.80
N ARG A 84 -11.22 -0.56 10.54
CA ARG A 84 -11.89 -1.32 11.61
C ARG A 84 -12.62 -2.54 11.06
N ILE A 85 -13.30 -2.40 9.92
CA ILE A 85 -13.98 -3.52 9.25
C ILE A 85 -12.97 -4.55 8.76
N LEU A 86 -11.84 -4.12 8.17
CA LEU A 86 -10.77 -5.02 7.76
C LEU A 86 -10.18 -5.81 8.92
N ASP A 87 -10.05 -5.22 10.12
CA ASP A 87 -9.62 -5.92 11.34
C ASP A 87 -10.64 -6.99 11.76
N GLU A 88 -11.91 -6.62 11.79
CA GLU A 88 -13.01 -7.52 12.17
C GLU A 88 -13.07 -8.78 11.28
N PHE A 89 -12.74 -8.64 9.99
CA PHE A 89 -12.75 -9.74 9.05
C PHE A 89 -11.35 -10.30 8.73
N SER A 90 -10.34 -9.94 9.51
CA SER A 90 -8.93 -10.30 9.22
C SER A 90 -8.69 -11.81 9.14
N GLU A 91 -9.32 -12.60 10.01
CA GLU A 91 -9.22 -14.06 10.01
C GLU A 91 -9.84 -14.67 8.75
N LEU A 92 -11.00 -14.18 8.31
CA LEU A 92 -11.70 -14.63 7.11
C LEU A 92 -10.93 -14.26 5.83
N ILE A 93 -10.34 -13.06 5.80
CA ILE A 93 -9.53 -12.57 4.66
C ILE A 93 -8.23 -13.35 4.57
N GLY A 94 -7.55 -13.58 5.71
CA GLY A 94 -6.25 -14.19 5.81
C GLY A 94 -5.08 -13.22 5.52
N ARG A 95 -3.85 -13.75 5.56
CA ARG A 95 -2.61 -12.97 5.45
C ARG A 95 -2.31 -12.48 4.03
N ARG A 96 -2.89 -13.09 2.99
CA ARG A 96 -2.68 -12.69 1.59
C ARG A 96 -3.78 -11.75 1.13
N PRO A 97 -3.48 -10.82 0.19
CA PRO A 97 -4.51 -9.96 -0.40
C PRO A 97 -5.63 -10.83 -0.99
N PRO A 98 -6.89 -10.59 -0.64
CA PRO A 98 -8.00 -11.34 -1.20
C PRO A 98 -8.14 -11.05 -2.70
N THR A 99 -8.42 -12.08 -3.49
CA THR A 99 -8.75 -11.89 -4.91
C THR A 99 -10.14 -11.26 -5.05
N LYS A 100 -10.41 -10.59 -6.16
CA LYS A 100 -11.75 -10.06 -6.46
C LYS A 100 -12.78 -11.20 -6.43
N LYS A 101 -12.48 -12.34 -7.06
CA LYS A 101 -13.32 -13.55 -7.06
C LYS A 101 -13.68 -13.99 -5.64
N LYS A 102 -12.69 -14.10 -4.75
CA LYS A 102 -12.93 -14.44 -3.34
C LYS A 102 -13.87 -13.44 -2.67
N LEU A 103 -13.69 -12.15 -2.88
CA LEU A 103 -14.50 -11.09 -2.27
C LEU A 103 -15.93 -11.01 -2.88
N CYS A 104 -16.18 -11.61 -4.04
CA CYS A 104 -17.52 -11.74 -4.62
C CYS A 104 -18.34 -12.89 -4.02
N ASP A 105 -17.71 -13.83 -3.34
CA ASP A 105 -18.36 -14.96 -2.66
C ASP A 105 -19.31 -14.47 -1.54
N ASP A 106 -20.40 -15.22 -1.31
CA ASP A 106 -21.42 -14.88 -0.30
C ASP A 106 -20.87 -14.85 1.13
N ARG A 107 -19.82 -15.62 1.41
CA ARG A 107 -19.11 -15.58 2.70
C ARG A 107 -18.60 -14.19 3.07
N PHE A 108 -18.39 -13.32 2.08
CA PHE A 108 -17.96 -11.92 2.26
C PHE A 108 -19.11 -10.91 2.13
N ALA A 109 -20.38 -11.38 2.02
CA ALA A 109 -21.53 -10.48 1.86
C ALA A 109 -21.65 -9.49 3.02
N ASP A 110 -21.54 -9.97 4.27
CA ASP A 110 -21.62 -9.11 5.46
C ASP A 110 -20.48 -8.06 5.49
N MET A 111 -19.28 -8.45 5.13
CA MET A 111 -18.15 -7.52 5.01
C MET A 111 -18.43 -6.44 3.97
N ARG A 112 -18.91 -6.80 2.79
CA ARG A 112 -19.27 -5.83 1.74
C ARG A 112 -20.36 -4.87 2.23
N LEU A 113 -21.39 -5.40 2.89
CA LEU A 113 -22.48 -4.59 3.44
C LEU A 113 -21.99 -3.60 4.50
N LYS A 114 -21.08 -4.00 5.40
CA LYS A 114 -20.46 -3.10 6.39
C LYS A 114 -19.61 -2.03 5.70
N ILE A 115 -18.80 -2.39 4.70
CA ILE A 115 -18.03 -1.41 3.90
C ILE A 115 -18.96 -0.40 3.22
N ILE A 116 -20.07 -0.85 2.64
CA ILE A 116 -21.04 0.03 2.01
C ILE A 116 -21.69 0.95 3.03
N ARG A 117 -22.17 0.39 4.16
CA ARG A 117 -22.92 1.11 5.19
C ARG A 117 -22.08 2.15 5.93
N ASP A 118 -20.85 1.76 6.34
CA ASP A 118 -20.03 2.54 7.27
C ASP A 118 -18.84 3.23 6.57
N GLY A 119 -18.31 2.64 5.50
CA GLY A 119 -17.16 3.15 4.75
C GLY A 119 -17.52 4.01 3.54
N ILE A 120 -18.46 3.59 2.71
CA ILE A 120 -18.76 4.25 1.44
C ILE A 120 -19.84 5.31 1.59
N LYS A 121 -21.05 4.93 2.01
CA LYS A 121 -22.22 5.83 2.04
C LYS A 121 -22.01 7.09 2.86
N PRO A 122 -21.63 7.04 4.15
CA PRO A 122 -21.51 8.24 4.97
C PRO A 122 -20.24 9.02 4.69
N GLN A 123 -19.16 8.33 4.30
CA GLN A 123 -17.83 8.93 4.25
C GLN A 123 -17.50 9.56 2.90
N VAL A 124 -17.90 8.95 1.79
CA VAL A 124 -17.40 9.35 0.47
C VAL A 124 -18.46 9.52 -0.60
N LEU A 125 -19.53 8.72 -0.59
CA LEU A 125 -20.48 8.66 -1.69
C LEU A 125 -21.10 10.03 -2.03
N ARG A 126 -21.52 10.80 -1.03
CA ARG A 126 -22.07 12.15 -1.24
C ARG A 126 -20.99 13.23 -1.30
N ARG A 127 -19.89 13.03 -0.56
CA ARG A 127 -18.81 14.02 -0.48
C ARG A 127 -18.06 14.16 -1.81
N LEU A 128 -17.87 13.04 -2.54
CA LEU A 128 -17.26 13.08 -3.86
C LEU A 128 -18.15 13.80 -4.88
N LEU A 129 -19.49 13.67 -4.79
CA LEU A 129 -20.44 14.38 -5.65
C LEU A 129 -20.37 15.90 -5.48
N ASN A 130 -19.99 16.40 -4.30
CA ASN A 130 -19.79 17.82 -4.08
C ASN A 130 -18.56 18.35 -4.83
N ASP A 131 -17.56 17.49 -5.00
CA ASP A 131 -16.32 17.86 -5.70
C ASP A 131 -16.42 17.66 -7.22
N CYS A 132 -17.12 16.60 -7.66
CA CYS A 132 -17.33 16.31 -9.08
C CYS A 132 -18.62 15.52 -9.31
N LYS A 133 -19.40 15.91 -10.35
CA LYS A 133 -20.70 15.33 -10.68
C LYS A 133 -20.59 14.25 -11.76
N ILE A 134 -19.73 13.26 -11.54
CA ILE A 134 -19.49 12.19 -12.53
C ILE A 134 -20.47 11.03 -12.44
N TYR A 135 -21.23 10.92 -11.36
CA TYR A 135 -22.30 9.93 -11.17
C TYR A 135 -23.48 10.54 -10.42
N SER A 136 -24.58 9.82 -10.34
CA SER A 136 -25.71 10.13 -9.45
C SER A 136 -25.97 8.95 -8.51
N VAL A 137 -26.56 9.25 -7.35
CA VAL A 137 -26.93 8.24 -6.35
C VAL A 137 -28.41 7.95 -6.47
N ASN A 138 -28.78 6.69 -6.64
CA ASN A 138 -30.18 6.29 -6.65
C ASN A 138 -30.74 6.32 -5.22
N ARG A 139 -31.80 7.09 -5.01
CA ARG A 139 -32.49 7.17 -3.71
C ARG A 139 -33.12 5.81 -3.38
N GLY A 140 -32.84 5.30 -2.18
CA GLY A 140 -33.42 4.04 -1.69
C GLY A 140 -32.75 2.76 -2.21
N SER A 141 -31.79 2.84 -3.15
CA SER A 141 -31.03 1.69 -3.62
C SER A 141 -29.57 1.69 -3.14
N ASN A 142 -28.91 0.55 -3.27
CA ASN A 142 -27.48 0.39 -3.07
C ASN A 142 -26.70 0.57 -4.39
N SER A 143 -27.14 1.48 -5.27
CA SER A 143 -26.51 1.67 -6.57
C SER A 143 -26.23 3.14 -6.88
N ILE A 144 -25.29 3.32 -7.80
CA ILE A 144 -25.03 4.61 -8.47
C ILE A 144 -25.33 4.48 -9.95
N ARG A 145 -25.58 5.61 -10.58
CA ARG A 145 -25.77 5.71 -12.03
C ARG A 145 -24.69 6.60 -12.61
N ILE A 146 -24.01 6.13 -13.64
CA ILE A 146 -22.91 6.83 -14.32
C ILE A 146 -23.14 6.79 -15.83
N SER A 147 -22.96 7.92 -16.53
CA SER A 147 -23.14 7.98 -17.98
C SER A 147 -22.08 7.16 -18.72
N LYS A 148 -22.45 6.60 -19.88
CA LYS A 148 -21.49 5.91 -20.77
C LYS A 148 -20.36 6.84 -21.19
N GLU A 149 -20.64 8.10 -21.44
CA GLU A 149 -19.63 9.10 -21.78
C GLU A 149 -18.54 9.20 -20.68
N ASN A 150 -18.97 9.30 -19.40
CA ASN A 150 -18.03 9.35 -18.28
C ASN A 150 -17.22 8.05 -18.14
N VAL A 151 -17.86 6.89 -18.33
CA VAL A 151 -17.15 5.59 -18.26
C VAL A 151 -16.13 5.46 -19.39
N ASN A 152 -16.51 5.81 -20.62
CA ASN A 152 -15.60 5.80 -21.76
C ASN A 152 -14.42 6.75 -21.56
N TYR A 153 -14.69 7.98 -21.13
CA TYR A 153 -13.63 8.93 -20.78
C TYR A 153 -12.66 8.37 -19.72
N MET A 154 -13.20 7.76 -18.66
CA MET A 154 -12.39 7.13 -17.62
C MET A 154 -11.56 5.96 -18.14
N LYS A 155 -12.12 5.12 -19.03
CA LYS A 155 -11.43 3.99 -19.67
C LYS A 155 -10.27 4.48 -20.55
N GLU A 156 -10.52 5.44 -21.41
CA GLU A 156 -9.51 6.02 -22.33
C GLU A 156 -8.37 6.72 -21.60
N ASN A 157 -8.64 7.31 -20.44
CA ASN A 157 -7.67 8.09 -19.66
C ASN A 157 -7.24 7.39 -18.36
N LYS A 158 -7.48 6.07 -18.24
CA LYS A 158 -7.31 5.33 -16.99
C LYS A 158 -5.91 5.50 -16.38
N ASP A 159 -4.88 5.32 -17.17
CA ASP A 159 -3.49 5.34 -16.68
C ASP A 159 -3.11 6.73 -16.10
N ILE A 160 -3.49 7.79 -16.79
CA ILE A 160 -3.22 9.17 -16.34
C ILE A 160 -4.03 9.46 -15.06
N LEU A 161 -5.31 9.08 -15.03
CA LEU A 161 -6.17 9.30 -13.86
C LEU A 161 -5.68 8.50 -12.64
N VAL A 162 -5.29 7.24 -12.84
CA VAL A 162 -4.69 6.40 -11.78
C VAL A 162 -3.39 7.00 -11.27
N ALA A 163 -2.50 7.46 -12.16
CA ALA A 163 -1.25 8.11 -11.77
C ALA A 163 -1.50 9.38 -10.93
N ALA A 164 -2.43 10.23 -11.36
CA ALA A 164 -2.81 11.45 -10.63
C ALA A 164 -3.44 11.15 -9.25
N LEU A 165 -4.33 10.14 -9.17
CA LEU A 165 -4.93 9.70 -7.91
C LEU A 165 -3.88 9.09 -6.97
N ASN A 166 -2.97 8.27 -7.49
CA ASN A 166 -1.88 7.71 -6.71
C ASN A 166 -0.95 8.79 -6.17
N HIS A 167 -0.60 9.79 -6.98
CA HIS A 167 0.18 10.95 -6.53
C HIS A 167 -0.55 11.71 -5.41
N THR A 168 -1.85 11.96 -5.56
CA THR A 168 -2.67 12.63 -4.55
C THR A 168 -2.71 11.86 -3.23
N ILE A 169 -2.89 10.53 -3.30
CA ILE A 169 -2.88 9.65 -2.12
C ILE A 169 -1.49 9.64 -1.48
N ALA A 170 -0.42 9.47 -2.27
CA ALA A 170 0.95 9.42 -1.77
C ALA A 170 1.31 10.71 -1.02
N THR A 171 1.08 11.87 -1.63
CA THR A 171 1.37 13.17 -1.01
C THR A 171 0.62 13.37 0.31
N TYR A 172 -0.62 12.90 0.40
CA TYR A 172 -1.36 12.93 1.66
C TYR A 172 -0.76 11.99 2.71
N LEU A 173 -0.49 10.73 2.33
CA LEU A 173 0.02 9.72 3.24
C LEU A 173 1.45 10.02 3.71
N GLU A 174 2.33 10.54 2.87
CA GLU A 174 3.69 10.96 3.22
C GLU A 174 3.70 12.05 4.29
N ARG A 175 2.65 12.90 4.32
CA ARG A 175 2.51 13.93 5.34
C ARG A 175 2.14 13.38 6.72
N ILE A 176 1.44 12.24 6.79
CA ILE A 176 0.91 11.67 8.04
C ILE A 176 1.60 10.38 8.48
N ASN A 177 2.49 9.82 7.64
CA ASN A 177 3.31 8.65 7.96
C ASN A 177 4.78 9.04 7.85
N LEU A 178 5.62 8.51 8.71
CA LEU A 178 7.07 8.73 8.67
C LEU A 178 7.77 7.87 7.63
N SER A 179 7.04 7.03 6.93
CA SER A 179 7.54 6.05 5.98
C SER A 179 7.83 6.69 4.62
N PRO A 180 9.00 6.47 4.01
CA PRO A 180 9.36 7.02 2.70
C PRO A 180 8.71 6.21 1.56
N ASN A 181 8.82 6.75 0.33
CA ASN A 181 8.46 6.06 -0.92
C ASN A 181 7.01 5.50 -0.94
N ILE A 182 6.06 6.19 -0.30
CA ILE A 182 4.68 5.72 -0.22
C ILE A 182 4.04 5.59 -1.61
N SER A 183 4.45 6.38 -2.59
CA SER A 183 3.99 6.28 -3.97
C SER A 183 4.16 4.87 -4.55
N THR A 184 5.15 4.12 -4.10
CA THR A 184 5.38 2.74 -4.53
C THR A 184 4.32 1.77 -3.99
N CYS A 185 3.73 2.04 -2.81
CA CYS A 185 2.69 1.21 -2.21
C CYS A 185 1.37 1.21 -2.99
N LEU A 186 1.15 2.25 -3.80
CA LEU A 186 -0.10 2.48 -4.50
C LEU A 186 -0.15 1.80 -5.87
N ARG A 187 0.94 1.19 -6.29
CA ARG A 187 1.00 0.38 -7.52
C ARG A 187 0.43 -1.00 -7.24
N GLU A 188 -0.35 -1.54 -8.14
CA GLU A 188 -0.98 -2.87 -7.97
C GLU A 188 0.02 -4.03 -7.92
N ARG A 189 1.18 -3.86 -8.55
CA ARG A 189 2.28 -4.83 -8.56
C ARG A 189 3.57 -4.13 -8.22
N LEU A 190 4.11 -4.43 -7.05
CA LEU A 190 5.46 -4.06 -6.64
C LEU A 190 6.33 -5.31 -6.70
N PRO A 191 7.09 -5.51 -7.78
CA PRO A 191 8.16 -6.48 -7.72
C PRO A 191 9.18 -6.01 -6.68
N ARG A 192 9.56 -6.89 -5.75
CA ARG A 192 10.73 -6.64 -4.91
C ARG A 192 11.95 -6.68 -5.84
N ILE A 193 12.62 -5.55 -5.96
CA ILE A 193 13.86 -5.46 -6.73
C ILE A 193 14.98 -5.99 -5.82
N TYR A 194 15.86 -6.80 -6.36
CA TYR A 194 17.05 -7.30 -5.69
C TYR A 194 18.29 -6.63 -6.29
N LEU A 195 19.37 -6.55 -5.52
CA LEU A 195 20.67 -6.17 -6.07
C LEU A 195 21.08 -7.17 -7.16
N GLN A 196 21.83 -6.71 -8.14
CA GLN A 196 22.38 -7.59 -9.17
C GLN A 196 23.31 -8.65 -8.53
N GLY A 197 23.36 -9.85 -9.11
CA GLY A 197 24.13 -10.97 -8.56
C GLY A 197 25.59 -10.61 -8.29
N SER A 198 26.25 -9.94 -9.25
CA SER A 198 27.65 -9.50 -9.12
C SER A 198 27.89 -8.50 -7.97
N GLU A 199 26.93 -7.61 -7.71
CA GLU A 199 27.01 -6.64 -6.62
C GLU A 199 26.81 -7.34 -5.27
N PHE A 200 25.88 -8.27 -5.19
CA PHE A 200 25.65 -9.05 -3.98
C PHE A 200 26.80 -10.01 -3.68
N GLU A 201 27.38 -10.66 -4.68
CA GLU A 201 28.59 -11.50 -4.51
C GLU A 201 29.79 -10.69 -4.00
N LYS A 202 29.97 -9.45 -4.48
CA LYS A 202 30.99 -8.54 -3.93
C LYS A 202 30.72 -8.27 -2.45
N MET A 203 29.48 -8.04 -2.06
CA MET A 203 29.08 -7.82 -0.67
C MET A 203 29.35 -9.05 0.20
N ILE A 204 29.04 -10.27 -0.27
CA ILE A 204 29.33 -11.53 0.43
C ILE A 204 30.83 -11.63 0.71
N ARG A 205 31.69 -11.36 -0.29
CA ARG A 205 33.15 -11.38 -0.12
C ARG A 205 33.64 -10.36 0.91
N GLN A 206 33.07 -9.14 0.90
CA GLN A 206 33.38 -8.09 1.89
C GLN A 206 33.01 -8.50 3.32
N HIS A 207 32.04 -9.39 3.48
CA HIS A 207 31.62 -9.98 4.75
C HIS A 207 32.29 -11.34 5.06
N ASN A 208 33.39 -11.68 4.37
CA ASN A 208 34.12 -12.94 4.55
C ASN A 208 33.21 -14.18 4.42
N SER A 209 32.18 -14.11 3.56
CA SER A 209 31.17 -15.18 3.37
C SER A 209 30.47 -15.60 4.67
N ARG A 210 30.26 -14.66 5.60
CA ARG A 210 29.57 -14.87 6.89
C ARG A 210 28.25 -14.16 6.95
N CYS A 211 27.33 -14.72 7.74
CA CYS A 211 26.07 -14.05 8.04
C CYS A 211 26.33 -12.75 8.83
N PHE A 212 25.74 -11.64 8.38
CA PHE A 212 25.88 -10.34 9.04
C PHE A 212 25.41 -10.35 10.51
N TYR A 213 24.39 -11.14 10.82
CA TYR A 213 23.77 -11.16 12.14
C TYR A 213 24.43 -12.14 13.12
N CYS A 214 24.50 -13.42 12.77
CA CYS A 214 25.00 -14.47 13.65
C CYS A 214 26.47 -14.90 13.40
N ASP A 215 27.11 -14.29 12.40
CA ASP A 215 28.50 -14.52 12.00
C ASP A 215 28.81 -15.96 11.56
N GLN A 216 27.80 -16.78 11.29
CA GLN A 216 27.94 -18.18 10.87
C GLN A 216 28.48 -18.26 9.43
N GLU A 217 29.48 -19.15 9.25
CA GLU A 217 30.08 -19.53 7.96
C GLU A 217 29.36 -20.72 7.31
N GLY A 218 29.59 -20.91 5.99
CA GLY A 218 29.20 -22.13 5.28
C GLY A 218 27.70 -22.29 5.07
N THR A 219 26.92 -21.24 5.27
CA THR A 219 25.46 -21.21 5.04
C THR A 219 25.15 -20.49 3.75
N GLU A 220 24.04 -20.84 3.11
CA GLU A 220 23.50 -20.05 2.02
C GLU A 220 23.14 -18.66 2.51
N LEU A 221 23.70 -17.64 1.84
CA LEU A 221 23.49 -16.23 2.16
C LEU A 221 22.51 -15.60 1.17
N VAL A 222 21.51 -14.90 1.70
CA VAL A 222 20.49 -14.19 0.94
C VAL A 222 20.55 -12.69 1.22
N GLN A 223 19.98 -11.90 0.32
CA GLN A 223 19.87 -10.44 0.48
C GLN A 223 18.84 -10.11 1.56
N GLU A 224 19.26 -9.41 2.59
CA GLU A 224 18.40 -9.00 3.69
C GLU A 224 18.46 -7.47 3.91
N HIS A 225 17.32 -6.85 4.13
CA HIS A 225 17.19 -5.43 4.46
C HIS A 225 17.32 -5.24 5.97
N VAL A 226 18.31 -4.49 6.42
CA VAL A 226 18.48 -4.19 7.86
C VAL A 226 17.31 -3.36 8.36
N ILE A 227 17.01 -2.20 7.73
CA ILE A 227 15.75 -1.52 7.92
C ILE A 227 14.72 -2.22 6.99
N PRO A 228 13.60 -2.76 7.51
CA PRO A 228 12.71 -3.62 6.76
C PRO A 228 12.24 -3.05 5.43
N TRP A 229 12.21 -3.88 4.38
CA TRP A 229 11.76 -3.47 3.05
C TRP A 229 10.33 -2.91 3.07
N ASN A 230 9.45 -3.47 3.90
CA ASN A 230 8.07 -2.98 4.04
C ASN A 230 7.98 -1.55 4.56
N PHE A 231 9.05 -1.04 5.17
CA PHE A 231 9.17 0.35 5.60
C PHE A 231 9.83 1.22 4.53
N VAL A 232 11.05 0.85 4.06
CA VAL A 232 11.81 1.70 3.12
C VAL A 232 11.32 1.61 1.69
N ARG A 233 10.74 0.48 1.27
CA ARG A 233 10.20 0.18 -0.06
C ARG A 233 11.19 0.41 -1.20
N ASP A 234 12.46 0.28 -0.89
CA ASP A 234 13.57 0.46 -1.82
C ASP A 234 14.66 -0.55 -1.51
N THR A 235 15.44 -0.93 -2.53
CA THR A 235 16.60 -1.81 -2.38
C THR A 235 17.85 -1.04 -2.71
N LYS A 236 18.54 -0.58 -1.67
CA LYS A 236 19.80 0.13 -1.76
C LYS A 236 20.90 -0.67 -1.07
N ASN A 237 22.06 -0.75 -1.70
CA ASN A 237 23.19 -1.52 -1.20
C ASN A 237 23.62 -1.14 0.23
N TYR A 238 23.43 0.13 0.62
CA TYR A 238 23.72 0.60 1.98
C TYR A 238 22.75 0.10 3.06
N ASN A 239 21.61 -0.50 2.67
CA ASN A 239 20.64 -1.12 3.59
C ASN A 239 20.55 -2.64 3.42
N ILE A 240 21.34 -3.24 2.51
CA ILE A 240 21.38 -4.68 2.25
C ILE A 240 22.59 -5.30 2.93
N VAL A 241 22.38 -6.48 3.50
CA VAL A 241 23.45 -7.30 4.11
C VAL A 241 23.29 -8.77 3.69
N PRO A 242 24.39 -9.56 3.66
CA PRO A 242 24.28 -10.99 3.51
C PRO A 242 23.81 -11.62 4.82
N ALA A 243 22.70 -12.32 4.80
CA ALA A 243 22.16 -13.03 5.97
C ALA A 243 21.91 -14.50 5.64
N CYS A 244 22.12 -15.38 6.61
CA CYS A 244 21.73 -16.78 6.45
C CYS A 244 20.20 -16.93 6.43
N THR A 245 19.70 -17.96 5.76
CA THR A 245 18.27 -18.21 5.65
C THR A 245 17.53 -18.23 7.00
N PRO A 246 18.06 -18.84 8.09
CA PRO A 246 17.42 -18.79 9.40
C PRO A 246 17.27 -17.36 9.97
N CYS A 247 18.35 -16.55 9.94
CA CYS A 247 18.28 -15.16 10.41
C CYS A 247 17.32 -14.32 9.58
N ASN A 248 17.35 -14.43 8.24
CA ASN A 248 16.43 -13.74 7.34
C ASN A 248 14.97 -14.14 7.62
N ALA A 249 14.70 -15.43 7.80
CA ALA A 249 13.35 -15.93 8.06
C ALA A 249 12.82 -15.49 9.45
N SER A 250 13.65 -15.51 10.49
CA SER A 250 13.24 -15.11 11.84
C SER A 250 13.08 -13.58 11.96
N LYS A 251 13.95 -12.82 11.29
CA LYS A 251 13.85 -11.36 11.27
C LYS A 251 12.64 -10.87 10.49
N HIS A 252 12.38 -11.45 9.33
CA HIS A 252 11.25 -11.07 8.47
C HIS A 252 11.12 -9.54 8.32
N ASP A 253 10.00 -8.95 8.79
CA ASP A 253 9.71 -7.51 8.74
C ASP A 253 10.06 -6.77 10.05
N LEU A 254 10.78 -7.40 10.96
CA LEU A 254 11.15 -6.80 12.24
C LEU A 254 12.37 -5.89 12.08
N LEU A 255 12.39 -4.80 12.85
CA LEU A 255 13.58 -3.94 12.96
C LEU A 255 14.59 -4.61 13.89
N PRO A 256 15.87 -4.74 13.49
CA PRO A 256 16.87 -5.36 14.36
C PRO A 256 17.27 -4.42 15.50
N ALA A 257 17.80 -4.99 16.58
CA ALA A 257 18.36 -4.24 17.69
C ALA A 257 19.43 -3.25 17.23
N ARG A 258 19.57 -2.15 17.93
CA ARG A 258 20.44 -1.02 17.60
C ARG A 258 21.86 -1.42 17.26
N LYS A 259 22.45 -2.40 17.96
CA LYS A 259 23.81 -2.91 17.70
C LYS A 259 24.03 -3.39 16.26
N TYR A 260 23.00 -3.97 15.61
CA TYR A 260 23.09 -4.40 14.20
C TYR A 260 22.97 -3.23 13.24
N PHE A 261 22.19 -2.23 13.60
CA PHE A 261 22.12 -1.02 12.82
C PHE A 261 23.45 -0.23 12.90
N ASP A 262 24.05 -0.12 14.06
CA ASP A 262 25.37 0.51 14.22
C ASP A 262 26.45 -0.25 13.42
N LYS A 263 26.45 -1.61 13.48
CA LYS A 263 27.31 -2.44 12.62
C LYS A 263 27.11 -2.18 11.13
N LEU A 264 25.87 -1.90 10.69
CA LEU A 264 25.59 -1.50 9.30
C LEU A 264 26.20 -0.15 8.96
N LEU A 265 26.06 0.85 9.84
CA LEU A 265 26.63 2.18 9.63
C LEU A 265 28.15 2.13 9.54
N ASP A 266 28.80 1.42 10.46
CA ASP A 266 30.27 1.23 10.48
C ASP A 266 30.76 0.52 9.22
N ARG A 267 30.03 -0.52 8.76
CA ARG A 267 30.31 -1.18 7.48
C ARG A 267 30.23 -0.19 6.31
N ASN A 268 29.17 0.63 6.25
CA ASN A 268 28.99 1.57 5.16
C ASN A 268 30.11 2.62 5.10
N GLU A 269 30.56 3.10 6.27
CA GLU A 269 31.61 4.09 6.37
C GLU A 269 33.02 3.53 6.17
N SER A 270 33.19 2.21 6.34
CA SER A 270 34.47 1.52 6.09
C SER A 270 34.71 1.20 4.60
N LEU A 271 33.75 1.42 3.71
CA LEU A 271 33.91 1.17 2.29
C LEU A 271 34.87 2.20 1.66
N GLU A 272 35.69 1.76 0.70
CA GLU A 272 36.61 2.63 -0.06
C GLU A 272 35.89 3.81 -0.73
N SER A 273 34.62 3.61 -1.14
CA SER A 273 33.73 4.66 -1.61
C SER A 273 32.35 4.50 -1.01
N LEU A 274 31.79 5.58 -0.49
CA LEU A 274 30.44 5.56 0.05
C LEU A 274 29.42 5.25 -1.06
N PRO A 275 28.40 4.40 -0.77
CA PRO A 275 27.35 4.11 -1.72
C PRO A 275 26.61 5.38 -2.15
N HIS A 276 26.22 5.44 -3.44
CA HIS A 276 25.49 6.60 -3.96
C HIS A 276 24.18 6.82 -3.16
N GLY A 277 23.99 8.05 -2.71
CA GLY A 277 22.82 8.44 -1.92
C GLY A 277 22.88 8.04 -0.44
N TYR A 278 24.01 7.50 0.04
CA TYR A 278 24.21 7.22 1.45
C TYR A 278 24.50 8.50 2.23
N SER A 279 23.88 8.60 3.41
CA SER A 279 24.22 9.55 4.46
C SER A 279 23.89 8.89 5.80
N ARG A 280 24.82 8.97 6.78
CA ARG A 280 24.58 8.45 8.13
C ARG A 280 23.33 9.07 8.76
N GLU A 281 23.16 10.38 8.64
CA GLU A 281 22.00 11.11 9.18
C GLU A 281 20.67 10.63 8.57
N MET A 282 20.64 10.38 7.25
CA MET A 282 19.48 9.80 6.57
C MET A 282 19.15 8.41 7.12
N MET A 283 20.14 7.55 7.30
CA MET A 283 19.94 6.19 7.83
C MET A 283 19.44 6.22 9.28
N GLU A 284 20.00 7.10 10.11
CA GLU A 284 19.53 7.33 11.49
C GLU A 284 18.07 7.78 11.51
N THR A 285 17.71 8.70 10.63
CA THR A 285 16.34 9.17 10.49
C THR A 285 15.40 8.04 10.08
N LEU A 286 15.79 7.21 9.11
CA LEU A 286 15.00 6.07 8.66
C LEU A 286 14.82 5.02 9.76
N TYR A 287 15.89 4.69 10.49
CA TYR A 287 15.82 3.72 11.59
C TYR A 287 14.89 4.21 12.71
N ASN A 288 15.04 5.46 13.14
CA ASN A 288 14.21 6.05 14.19
C ASN A 288 12.75 6.17 13.75
N SER A 289 12.50 6.54 12.50
CA SER A 289 11.14 6.59 11.94
C SER A 289 10.50 5.21 11.87
N CYS A 290 11.26 4.19 11.48
CA CYS A 290 10.80 2.80 11.47
C CYS A 290 10.49 2.32 12.89
N LEU A 291 11.32 2.64 13.87
CA LEU A 291 11.11 2.32 15.27
C LEU A 291 9.78 2.91 15.79
N ILE A 292 9.50 4.19 15.48
CA ILE A 292 8.27 4.86 15.92
C ILE A 292 7.03 4.26 15.25
N GLU A 293 7.08 4.04 13.92
CA GLU A 293 5.91 3.63 13.13
C GLU A 293 5.56 2.14 13.29
N TYR A 294 6.57 1.26 13.45
CA TYR A 294 6.38 -0.19 13.39
C TYR A 294 6.41 -0.86 14.75
N HIS A 295 7.20 -0.32 15.68
CA HIS A 295 7.47 -1.00 16.96
C HIS A 295 6.95 -0.25 18.19
N GLY A 296 6.56 1.03 18.03
CA GLY A 296 6.23 1.83 19.20
C GLY A 296 7.43 1.99 20.14
N LYS A 297 7.18 2.51 21.35
CA LYS A 297 8.27 2.75 22.31
C LYS A 297 8.70 1.51 23.12
N GLU A 298 7.97 0.38 23.05
CA GLU A 298 8.11 -0.76 23.98
C GLU A 298 8.20 -2.14 23.29
N GLU A 299 8.08 -2.26 21.98
CA GLU A 299 8.17 -3.55 21.30
C GLU A 299 9.62 -4.03 21.18
N ARG A 300 9.82 -5.34 21.35
CA ARG A 300 11.12 -5.98 21.23
C ARG A 300 11.68 -5.81 19.82
N LEU A 301 12.83 -5.18 19.74
CA LEU A 301 13.67 -5.22 18.54
C LEU A 301 14.15 -6.66 18.31
N TRP A 302 14.28 -7.04 17.03
CA TRP A 302 14.72 -8.39 16.69
C TRP A 302 16.21 -8.61 17.01
N GLU A 303 16.51 -9.80 17.55
CA GLU A 303 17.85 -10.37 17.70
C GLU A 303 17.86 -11.81 17.17
N PRO A 304 18.98 -12.31 16.59
CA PRO A 304 19.12 -13.67 16.05
C PRO A 304 19.03 -14.75 17.12
#